data_90531b4c04d293563447340c20896f48
#
_entry.id   90531b4c04d293563447340c20896f48
#
_cell.length_a   1.000
_cell.length_b   1.000
_cell.length_c   1.000
_cell.angle_alpha   90.00
_cell.angle_beta   90.00
_cell.angle_gamma   90.00
#
_symmetry.space_group_name_H-M   'P 1'
#
loop_
_entity.id
_entity.type
_entity.pdbx_description
1 polymer ?
#
loop_
_entity_poly.entity_id
_entity_poly.type
_entity_poly.pdbx_seq_one_letter_code
_entity_poly.pdbx_strand_id
1 'polypeptide(L)'
;MKKCFLFMAVVLMAFSVSAQDLVIGSYNIRNSNSGDARNGNGWERRCPVICDQVEWVGFDVFGLQEVKHNQLEDMLAGLPDYDYEGVGRDDGKQAGEYSPIFYKKERFKYLEGGTFWISETPEKVGVKGWDAALPRICSYVHLQDKVTKKRFWFFNLHMDHVGVEARREGAKLIAKKITEMCGKEPAFVTGDFNVDQHNEAYRTILNTGILYDSYEVADKKYATTGTFNSFNSNLYTESRIDHIFVTEHVTVNNYAVLTDGYWTPNEKSNQSRKGDAAPKEINFSPYEHRCPSDHYPIAAKITFKKK
;
A
#
# COMPACT_ATOMS: atom_id res chain seq x y z
N MET A 1 40.50 -51.46 34.13
CA MET A 1 39.47 -50.41 34.21
C MET A 1 39.72 -49.42 33.08
N LYS A 2 38.93 -49.55 31.99
CA LYS A 2 39.03 -48.67 30.81
C LYS A 2 38.03 -47.56 30.99
N LYS A 3 38.46 -46.29 31.12
CA LYS A 3 37.60 -45.11 31.14
C LYS A 3 37.25 -44.72 29.70
N CYS A 4 35.99 -44.94 29.32
CA CYS A 4 35.44 -44.36 28.10
C CYS A 4 35.11 -42.87 28.32
N PHE A 5 35.82 -41.98 27.65
CA PHE A 5 35.45 -40.58 27.54
C PHE A 5 34.44 -40.43 26.41
N LEU A 6 33.20 -40.08 26.76
CA LEU A 6 32.14 -39.72 25.79
C LEU A 6 32.31 -38.27 25.43
N PHE A 7 32.82 -38.00 24.22
CA PHE A 7 32.88 -36.66 23.64
C PHE A 7 31.47 -36.28 23.13
N MET A 8 30.77 -35.42 23.86
CA MET A 8 29.49 -34.86 23.44
C MET A 8 29.76 -33.68 22.48
N ALA A 9 29.69 -33.91 21.16
CA ALA A 9 29.80 -32.87 20.16
C ALA A 9 28.52 -32.04 20.19
N VAL A 10 28.59 -30.82 20.73
CA VAL A 10 27.53 -29.80 20.62
C VAL A 10 27.57 -29.24 19.20
N VAL A 11 26.68 -29.71 18.34
CA VAL A 11 26.47 -29.10 17.02
C VAL A 11 25.74 -27.79 17.22
N LEU A 12 26.47 -26.69 17.22
CA LEU A 12 25.92 -25.33 17.07
C LEU A 12 25.37 -25.20 15.65
N MET A 13 24.07 -25.45 15.47
CA MET A 13 23.36 -25.03 14.27
C MET A 13 23.35 -23.50 14.24
N ALA A 14 24.27 -22.91 13.49
CA ALA A 14 24.19 -21.51 13.11
C ALA A 14 22.95 -21.38 12.19
N PHE A 15 21.82 -20.99 12.74
CA PHE A 15 20.70 -20.51 11.94
C PHE A 15 21.19 -19.26 11.22
N SER A 16 21.55 -19.41 9.95
CA SER A 16 21.69 -18.29 9.05
C SER A 16 20.31 -17.60 9.01
N VAL A 17 20.12 -16.52 9.72
CA VAL A 17 18.96 -15.65 9.54
C VAL A 17 19.11 -15.11 8.11
N SER A 18 18.50 -15.79 7.16
CA SER A 18 18.30 -15.27 5.82
C SER A 18 17.65 -13.91 5.96
N ALA A 19 18.11 -12.91 5.21
CA ALA A 19 17.42 -11.63 5.13
C ALA A 19 15.98 -11.94 4.72
N GLN A 20 15.04 -11.76 5.66
CA GLN A 20 13.65 -12.06 5.39
C GLN A 20 13.11 -10.94 4.50
N ASP A 21 12.58 -11.32 3.35
CA ASP A 21 11.95 -10.35 2.45
C ASP A 21 10.78 -9.66 3.16
N LEU A 22 10.61 -8.39 2.86
CA LEU A 22 9.49 -7.57 3.32
C LEU A 22 8.56 -7.34 2.13
N VAL A 23 7.29 -7.66 2.28
CA VAL A 23 6.26 -7.36 1.29
C VAL A 23 5.54 -6.10 1.70
N ILE A 24 5.70 -5.03 0.93
CA ILE A 24 5.05 -3.75 1.18
C ILE A 24 4.07 -3.39 0.06
N GLY A 25 3.07 -2.57 0.38
CA GLY A 25 2.05 -2.18 -0.58
C GLY A 25 1.49 -0.78 -0.40
N SER A 26 0.77 -0.34 -1.44
CA SER A 26 -0.11 0.83 -1.41
C SER A 26 -1.41 0.48 -2.10
N TYR A 27 -2.53 0.89 -1.52
CA TYR A 27 -3.84 0.61 -2.08
C TYR A 27 -4.84 1.74 -1.76
N ASN A 28 -5.20 2.54 -2.75
CA ASN A 28 -6.39 3.38 -2.65
C ASN A 28 -7.61 2.46 -2.74
N ILE A 29 -8.32 2.29 -1.61
CA ILE A 29 -9.48 1.37 -1.52
C ILE A 29 -10.79 2.01 -1.91
N ARG A 30 -10.77 3.24 -2.39
CA ARG A 30 -11.94 4.05 -2.71
C ARG A 30 -12.90 4.22 -1.52
N ASN A 31 -13.24 5.42 -1.17
CA ASN A 31 -14.15 5.70 -0.07
C ASN A 31 -15.55 5.09 -0.27
N SER A 32 -16.18 4.75 0.84
CA SER A 32 -17.56 4.29 0.85
C SER A 32 -18.51 5.45 0.54
N ASN A 33 -19.25 5.35 -0.58
CA ASN A 33 -20.21 6.37 -0.99
C ASN A 33 -21.43 5.75 -1.71
N SER A 34 -22.55 6.46 -1.67
CA SER A 34 -23.81 5.99 -2.25
C SER A 34 -23.81 5.96 -3.79
N GLY A 35 -22.95 6.73 -4.44
CA GLY A 35 -22.83 6.73 -5.91
C GLY A 35 -22.28 5.40 -6.40
N ASP A 36 -21.18 4.96 -5.83
CA ASP A 36 -20.55 3.68 -6.15
C ASP A 36 -21.46 2.51 -5.79
N ALA A 37 -22.15 2.58 -4.65
CA ALA A 37 -23.11 1.54 -4.24
C ALA A 37 -24.25 1.36 -5.25
N ARG A 38 -24.83 2.45 -5.78
CA ARG A 38 -25.86 2.37 -6.83
C ARG A 38 -25.35 1.74 -8.14
N ASN A 39 -24.05 1.86 -8.41
CA ASN A 39 -23.40 1.26 -9.58
C ASN A 39 -22.91 -0.18 -9.35
N GLY A 40 -23.25 -0.77 -8.18
CA GLY A 40 -22.87 -2.14 -7.81
C GLY A 40 -21.46 -2.26 -7.24
N ASN A 41 -20.76 -1.14 -6.99
CA ASN A 41 -19.43 -1.07 -6.41
C ASN A 41 -19.49 -0.65 -4.92
N GLY A 42 -20.55 -1.05 -4.20
CA GLY A 42 -20.70 -0.77 -2.78
C GLY A 42 -19.59 -1.36 -1.93
N TRP A 43 -19.25 -0.68 -0.85
CA TRP A 43 -18.16 -1.08 0.05
C TRP A 43 -18.35 -2.48 0.63
N GLU A 44 -19.57 -2.85 0.99
CA GLU A 44 -19.91 -4.14 1.57
C GLU A 44 -19.57 -5.34 0.66
N ARG A 45 -19.54 -5.12 -0.65
CA ARG A 45 -19.11 -6.13 -1.64
C ARG A 45 -17.60 -6.14 -1.84
N ARG A 46 -16.97 -4.97 -1.74
CA ARG A 46 -15.55 -4.77 -2.03
C ARG A 46 -14.64 -5.15 -0.86
N CYS A 47 -15.09 -4.85 0.37
CA CYS A 47 -14.29 -5.08 1.58
C CYS A 47 -13.80 -6.52 1.73
N PRO A 48 -14.62 -7.57 1.64
CA PRO A 48 -14.13 -8.95 1.75
C PRO A 48 -13.07 -9.27 0.70
N VAL A 49 -13.29 -8.85 -0.55
CA VAL A 49 -12.33 -9.10 -1.65
C VAL A 49 -11.00 -8.37 -1.42
N ILE A 50 -11.05 -7.14 -0.90
CA ILE A 50 -9.83 -6.38 -0.55
C ILE A 50 -9.08 -7.08 0.58
N CYS A 51 -9.76 -7.54 1.62
CA CYS A 51 -9.14 -8.29 2.72
C CYS A 51 -8.49 -9.59 2.21
N ASP A 52 -9.20 -10.39 1.41
CA ASP A 52 -8.68 -11.62 0.80
C ASP A 52 -7.44 -11.34 -0.05
N GLN A 53 -7.45 -10.25 -0.81
CA GLN A 53 -6.32 -9.83 -1.65
C GLN A 53 -5.09 -9.41 -0.80
N VAL A 54 -5.32 -8.69 0.30
CA VAL A 54 -4.26 -8.32 1.25
C VAL A 54 -3.63 -9.56 1.88
N GLU A 55 -4.44 -10.52 2.32
CA GLU A 55 -3.96 -11.77 2.91
C GLU A 55 -3.24 -12.65 1.89
N TRP A 56 -3.80 -12.80 0.69
CA TRP A 56 -3.19 -13.61 -0.38
C TRP A 56 -1.82 -13.07 -0.81
N VAL A 57 -1.69 -11.76 -0.98
CA VAL A 57 -0.41 -11.11 -1.30
C VAL A 57 0.56 -11.24 -0.12
N GLY A 58 0.03 -11.29 1.10
CA GLY A 58 0.79 -11.43 2.33
C GLY A 58 1.52 -10.16 2.73
N PHE A 59 0.94 -8.99 2.47
CA PHE A 59 1.55 -7.71 2.85
C PHE A 59 1.99 -7.72 4.30
N ASP A 60 3.20 -7.28 4.55
CA ASP A 60 3.73 -7.12 5.91
C ASP A 60 3.43 -5.73 6.47
N VAL A 61 3.58 -4.71 5.62
CA VAL A 61 3.21 -3.31 5.88
C VAL A 61 2.64 -2.71 4.60
N PHE A 62 1.52 -2.01 4.69
CA PHE A 62 0.93 -1.34 3.54
C PHE A 62 0.17 -0.08 3.93
N GLY A 63 0.11 0.87 3.00
CA GLY A 63 -0.68 2.08 3.13
C GLY A 63 -2.00 1.98 2.40
N LEU A 64 -3.07 2.48 3.01
CA LEU A 64 -4.37 2.63 2.38
C LEU A 64 -4.70 4.10 2.16
N GLN A 65 -5.52 4.42 1.16
CA GLN A 65 -6.00 5.77 0.91
C GLN A 65 -7.51 5.78 0.75
N GLU A 66 -8.14 6.94 0.94
CA GLU A 66 -9.60 7.18 0.92
C GLU A 66 -10.40 6.43 1.99
N VAL A 67 -9.76 5.99 3.05
CA VAL A 67 -10.41 5.17 4.08
C VAL A 67 -11.28 6.06 4.97
N LYS A 68 -12.59 5.80 5.03
CA LYS A 68 -13.49 6.38 6.04
C LYS A 68 -13.46 5.55 7.33
N HIS A 69 -13.90 6.14 8.44
CA HIS A 69 -13.85 5.46 9.73
C HIS A 69 -14.56 4.09 9.74
N ASN A 70 -15.75 3.99 9.15
CA ASN A 70 -16.45 2.70 9.02
C ASN A 70 -15.67 1.68 8.18
N GLN A 71 -14.96 2.11 7.14
CA GLN A 71 -14.12 1.23 6.32
C GLN A 71 -12.89 0.77 7.11
N LEU A 72 -12.32 1.64 7.95
CA LEU A 72 -11.22 1.28 8.84
C LEU A 72 -11.63 0.17 9.82
N GLU A 73 -12.81 0.29 10.44
CA GLU A 73 -13.36 -0.72 11.35
C GLU A 73 -13.59 -2.05 10.63
N ASP A 74 -14.18 -2.02 9.43
CA ASP A 74 -14.41 -3.23 8.62
C ASP A 74 -13.11 -3.90 8.19
N MET A 75 -12.09 -3.11 7.81
CA MET A 75 -10.76 -3.63 7.47
C MET A 75 -10.07 -4.28 8.67
N LEU A 76 -10.17 -3.69 9.86
CA LEU A 76 -9.61 -4.28 11.09
C LEU A 76 -10.33 -5.57 11.48
N ALA A 77 -11.63 -5.64 11.27
CA ALA A 77 -12.41 -6.86 11.50
C ALA A 77 -12.04 -7.96 10.50
N GLY A 78 -11.81 -7.60 9.23
CA GLY A 78 -11.42 -8.53 8.17
C GLY A 78 -9.95 -8.95 8.20
N LEU A 79 -9.08 -8.17 8.87
CA LEU A 79 -7.63 -8.38 8.94
C LEU A 79 -7.14 -8.44 10.39
N PRO A 80 -7.55 -9.44 11.18
CA PRO A 80 -7.30 -9.49 12.62
C PRO A 80 -5.81 -9.59 13.01
N ASP A 81 -4.94 -9.96 12.08
CA ASP A 81 -3.50 -10.04 12.31
C ASP A 81 -2.76 -8.70 12.17
N TYR A 82 -3.48 -7.67 11.71
CA TYR A 82 -2.90 -6.35 11.51
C TYR A 82 -3.31 -5.38 12.61
N ASP A 83 -2.45 -4.40 12.83
CA ASP A 83 -2.72 -3.18 13.57
C ASP A 83 -2.47 -2.00 12.64
N TYR A 84 -2.83 -0.78 13.03
CA TYR A 84 -2.71 0.37 12.16
C TYR A 84 -2.22 1.63 12.88
N GLU A 85 -1.77 2.61 12.09
CA GLU A 85 -1.51 3.99 12.50
C GLU A 85 -2.19 4.95 11.51
N GLY A 86 -2.82 6.01 12.02
CA GLY A 86 -3.45 7.05 11.23
C GLY A 86 -4.72 7.60 11.85
N VAL A 87 -5.09 8.81 11.43
CA VAL A 87 -6.27 9.55 11.90
C VAL A 87 -7.06 10.14 10.73
N GLY A 88 -8.29 10.55 10.98
CA GLY A 88 -9.12 11.27 10.01
C GLY A 88 -8.56 12.68 9.75
N ARG A 89 -8.50 13.06 8.48
CA ARG A 89 -7.84 14.31 8.03
C ARG A 89 -8.52 15.59 8.46
N ASP A 90 -9.83 15.56 8.80
CA ASP A 90 -10.60 16.76 9.07
C ASP A 90 -10.48 17.22 10.53
N ASP A 91 -10.36 16.28 11.47
CA ASP A 91 -10.34 16.58 12.92
C ASP A 91 -9.17 15.97 13.69
N GLY A 92 -8.31 15.20 12.99
CA GLY A 92 -7.22 14.47 13.62
C GLY A 92 -7.69 13.31 14.51
N LYS A 93 -8.92 12.85 14.32
CA LYS A 93 -9.54 11.74 15.06
C LYS A 93 -10.27 10.80 14.09
N GLN A 94 -11.57 10.98 13.88
CA GLN A 94 -12.41 10.09 13.10
C GLN A 94 -13.06 10.74 11.88
N ALA A 95 -13.03 12.07 11.75
CA ALA A 95 -13.67 12.77 10.66
C ALA A 95 -12.79 12.86 9.42
N GLY A 96 -13.42 12.73 8.25
CA GLY A 96 -12.76 12.76 6.96
C GLY A 96 -12.14 11.41 6.58
N GLU A 97 -11.33 11.44 5.51
CA GLU A 97 -10.61 10.26 5.06
C GLU A 97 -9.30 10.12 5.81
N TYR A 98 -8.92 8.87 6.06
CA TYR A 98 -7.63 8.48 6.60
C TYR A 98 -6.68 8.14 5.46
N SER A 99 -5.40 8.19 5.75
CA SER A 99 -4.33 7.54 5.00
C SER A 99 -3.58 6.58 5.93
N PRO A 100 -4.22 5.49 6.41
CA PRO A 100 -3.67 4.66 7.47
C PRO A 100 -2.57 3.75 6.93
N ILE A 101 -1.71 3.32 7.84
CA ILE A 101 -0.67 2.31 7.61
C ILE A 101 -1.04 1.08 8.41
N PHE A 102 -1.24 -0.04 7.72
CA PHE A 102 -1.46 -1.34 8.34
C PHE A 102 -0.16 -2.12 8.41
N TYR A 103 0.07 -2.83 9.51
CA TYR A 103 1.26 -3.66 9.71
C TYR A 103 0.95 -4.93 10.51
N LYS A 104 1.62 -6.04 10.20
CA LYS A 104 1.47 -7.31 10.94
C LYS A 104 1.97 -7.14 12.38
N LYS A 105 1.06 -7.16 13.35
CA LYS A 105 1.36 -6.94 14.77
C LYS A 105 2.28 -8.00 15.36
N GLU A 106 2.21 -9.24 14.90
CA GLU A 106 3.08 -10.31 15.39
C GLU A 106 4.52 -10.21 14.84
N ARG A 107 4.69 -9.63 13.64
CA ARG A 107 6.00 -9.43 13.02
C ARG A 107 6.72 -8.21 13.54
N PHE A 108 6.01 -7.12 13.78
CA PHE A 108 6.63 -5.84 14.10
C PHE A 108 6.37 -5.38 15.52
N LYS A 109 7.37 -4.70 16.07
CA LYS A 109 7.25 -3.87 17.27
C LYS A 109 7.04 -2.44 16.80
N TYR A 110 5.92 -1.83 17.19
CA TYR A 110 5.68 -0.40 17.05
C TYR A 110 6.61 0.38 17.97
N LEU A 111 7.32 1.35 17.45
CA LEU A 111 8.22 2.22 18.20
C LEU A 111 7.61 3.60 18.39
N GLU A 112 7.15 4.21 17.31
CA GLU A 112 6.45 5.48 17.30
C GLU A 112 5.67 5.64 15.99
N GLY A 113 4.72 6.59 15.96
CA GLY A 113 3.96 6.92 14.77
C GLY A 113 3.13 8.17 14.98
N GLY A 114 2.48 8.60 13.92
CA GLY A 114 1.62 9.78 13.95
C GLY A 114 1.19 10.21 12.54
N THR A 115 0.55 11.38 12.50
CA THR A 115 0.06 11.97 11.25
C THR A 115 0.37 13.45 11.24
N PHE A 116 0.82 13.97 10.09
CA PHE A 116 0.97 15.39 9.86
C PHE A 116 0.19 15.83 8.61
N TRP A 117 -0.20 17.10 8.56
CA TRP A 117 -0.93 17.67 7.43
C TRP A 117 0.04 18.16 6.36
N ILE A 118 -0.29 17.85 5.10
CA ILE A 118 0.50 18.30 3.94
C ILE A 118 0.12 19.76 3.67
N SER A 119 0.75 20.65 4.41
CA SER A 119 0.48 22.10 4.39
C SER A 119 1.70 22.88 4.86
N GLU A 120 1.63 24.21 4.80
CA GLU A 120 2.63 25.14 5.33
C GLU A 120 2.75 25.05 6.87
N THR A 121 1.76 24.45 7.52
CA THR A 121 1.70 24.24 8.98
C THR A 121 1.37 22.77 9.28
N PRO A 122 2.33 21.84 9.11
CA PRO A 122 2.07 20.39 9.15
C PRO A 122 1.51 19.86 10.48
N GLU A 123 1.73 20.56 11.57
CA GLU A 123 1.22 20.23 12.91
C GLU A 123 -0.22 20.70 13.16
N LYS A 124 -0.77 21.52 12.27
CA LYS A 124 -2.11 22.08 12.44
C LYS A 124 -3.16 21.19 11.79
N VAL A 125 -4.06 20.68 12.62
CA VAL A 125 -5.13 19.76 12.24
C VAL A 125 -6.15 20.40 11.30
N GLY A 126 -6.60 19.66 10.28
CA GLY A 126 -7.72 20.02 9.40
C GLY A 126 -7.43 21.13 8.40
N VAL A 127 -6.17 21.54 8.25
CA VAL A 127 -5.79 22.62 7.32
C VAL A 127 -5.57 22.11 5.91
N LYS A 128 -5.92 22.94 4.92
CA LYS A 128 -5.53 22.77 3.53
C LYS A 128 -4.16 23.42 3.32
N GLY A 129 -3.30 22.77 2.57
CA GLY A 129 -2.02 23.36 2.16
C GLY A 129 -2.12 24.02 0.79
N TRP A 130 -1.52 25.17 0.63
CA TRP A 130 -1.40 25.91 -0.64
C TRP A 130 -2.74 26.02 -1.37
N ASP A 131 -2.83 25.53 -2.60
CA ASP A 131 -4.03 25.52 -3.45
C ASP A 131 -4.85 24.23 -3.34
N ALA A 132 -4.64 23.41 -2.31
CA ALA A 132 -5.35 22.14 -2.13
C ALA A 132 -6.87 22.32 -2.04
N ALA A 133 -7.61 21.45 -2.72
CA ALA A 133 -9.07 21.41 -2.61
C ALA A 133 -9.54 20.90 -1.25
N LEU A 134 -8.79 20.00 -0.63
CA LEU A 134 -9.12 19.32 0.64
C LEU A 134 -7.90 19.26 1.56
N PRO A 135 -8.08 19.12 2.89
CA PRO A 135 -6.99 18.76 3.78
C PRO A 135 -6.34 17.45 3.33
N ARG A 136 -5.01 17.40 3.32
CA ARG A 136 -4.23 16.21 2.97
C ARG A 136 -3.28 15.86 4.08
N ILE A 137 -3.10 14.58 4.31
CA ILE A 137 -2.31 14.05 5.43
C ILE A 137 -1.29 13.04 4.95
N CYS A 138 -0.24 12.90 5.76
CA CYS A 138 0.70 11.81 5.69
C CYS A 138 0.78 11.15 7.07
N SER A 139 0.40 9.89 7.15
CA SER A 139 0.65 9.06 8.34
C SER A 139 2.04 8.46 8.26
N TYR A 140 2.65 8.19 9.41
CA TYR A 140 3.96 7.55 9.49
C TYR A 140 4.04 6.59 10.68
N VAL A 141 4.83 5.53 10.53
CA VAL A 141 5.20 4.63 11.63
C VAL A 141 6.68 4.32 11.58
N HIS A 142 7.28 4.16 12.75
CA HIS A 142 8.61 3.60 12.95
C HIS A 142 8.47 2.21 13.53
N LEU A 143 8.89 1.20 12.78
CA LEU A 143 8.72 -0.20 13.11
C LEU A 143 10.07 -0.91 13.30
N GLN A 144 10.09 -1.92 14.17
CA GLN A 144 11.20 -2.85 14.30
C GLN A 144 10.73 -4.28 14.01
N ASP A 145 11.31 -4.92 13.02
CA ASP A 145 11.12 -6.35 12.78
C ASP A 145 11.63 -7.16 14.00
N LYS A 146 10.74 -7.95 14.62
CA LYS A 146 11.02 -8.68 15.87
C LYS A 146 12.08 -9.77 15.68
N VAL A 147 12.25 -10.28 14.46
CA VAL A 147 13.21 -11.35 14.13
C VAL A 147 14.56 -10.76 13.74
N THR A 148 14.59 -9.94 12.71
CA THR A 148 15.84 -9.39 12.17
C THR A 148 16.40 -8.21 12.96
N LYS A 149 15.60 -7.62 13.84
CA LYS A 149 15.87 -6.38 14.61
C LYS A 149 16.09 -5.15 13.74
N LYS A 150 15.87 -5.25 12.43
CA LYS A 150 15.91 -4.11 11.52
C LYS A 150 14.83 -3.12 11.87
N ARG A 151 15.17 -1.83 11.88
CA ARG A 151 14.23 -0.73 12.04
C ARG A 151 14.08 -0.01 10.73
N PHE A 152 12.87 0.51 10.49
CA PHE A 152 12.55 1.28 9.30
C PHE A 152 11.35 2.17 9.54
N TRP A 153 11.25 3.21 8.71
CA TRP A 153 10.13 4.12 8.68
C TRP A 153 9.21 3.80 7.50
N PHE A 154 7.93 3.96 7.71
CA PHE A 154 6.93 3.81 6.66
C PHE A 154 6.00 5.01 6.69
N PHE A 155 5.83 5.66 5.55
CA PHE A 155 4.98 6.82 5.34
C PHE A 155 3.89 6.46 4.33
N ASN A 156 2.67 6.96 4.56
CA ASN A 156 1.55 6.78 3.64
C ASN A 156 0.76 8.07 3.51
N LEU A 157 0.43 8.45 2.28
CA LEU A 157 -0.21 9.70 1.98
C LEU A 157 -1.25 9.59 0.86
N HIS A 158 -2.08 10.63 0.74
CA HIS A 158 -2.94 10.86 -0.42
C HIS A 158 -2.83 12.35 -0.80
N MET A 159 -2.16 12.66 -1.92
CA MET A 159 -1.97 14.03 -2.38
C MET A 159 -3.25 14.64 -2.96
N ASP A 160 -3.28 15.95 -3.10
CA ASP A 160 -4.47 16.65 -3.61
C ASP A 160 -4.67 16.40 -5.11
N HIS A 161 -5.92 16.15 -5.51
CA HIS A 161 -6.28 15.83 -6.89
C HIS A 161 -6.44 17.06 -7.78
N VAL A 162 -6.54 18.28 -7.20
CA VAL A 162 -6.71 19.54 -7.91
C VAL A 162 -5.47 20.44 -7.82
N GLY A 163 -5.00 20.69 -6.58
CA GLY A 163 -3.96 21.67 -6.29
C GLY A 163 -2.59 21.27 -6.88
N VAL A 164 -2.13 22.00 -7.88
CA VAL A 164 -0.82 21.75 -8.51
C VAL A 164 0.31 22.18 -7.58
N GLU A 165 0.17 23.35 -6.94
CA GLU A 165 1.14 23.84 -5.97
C GLU A 165 1.18 22.95 -4.74
N ALA A 166 0.03 22.52 -4.24
CA ALA A 166 -0.08 21.61 -3.11
C ALA A 166 0.65 20.29 -3.35
N ARG A 167 0.58 19.70 -4.55
CA ARG A 167 1.34 18.49 -4.89
C ARG A 167 2.83 18.75 -4.96
N ARG A 168 3.26 19.85 -5.60
CA ARG A 168 4.68 20.20 -5.73
C ARG A 168 5.33 20.49 -4.38
N GLU A 169 4.71 21.35 -3.58
CA GLU A 169 5.24 21.74 -2.26
C GLU A 169 5.08 20.61 -1.24
N GLY A 170 3.97 19.84 -1.34
CA GLY A 170 3.78 18.62 -0.58
C GLY A 170 4.89 17.60 -0.81
N ALA A 171 5.32 17.40 -2.06
CA ALA A 171 6.45 16.54 -2.39
C ALA A 171 7.76 16.98 -1.68
N LYS A 172 8.04 18.30 -1.65
CA LYS A 172 9.19 18.85 -0.93
C LYS A 172 9.07 18.64 0.58
N LEU A 173 7.87 18.86 1.14
CA LEU A 173 7.60 18.64 2.56
C LEU A 173 7.85 17.20 2.97
N ILE A 174 7.36 16.23 2.19
CA ILE A 174 7.58 14.80 2.45
C ILE A 174 9.08 14.47 2.47
N ALA A 175 9.82 14.90 1.45
CA ALA A 175 11.26 14.68 1.39
C ALA A 175 12.00 15.31 2.58
N LYS A 176 11.61 16.51 3.00
CA LYS A 176 12.14 17.18 4.18
C LYS A 176 11.87 16.37 5.45
N LYS A 177 10.61 15.94 5.67
CA LYS A 177 10.22 15.13 6.84
C LYS A 177 10.99 13.83 6.93
N ILE A 178 11.19 13.12 5.80
CA ILE A 178 12.00 11.90 5.76
C ILE A 178 13.44 12.19 6.18
N THR A 179 14.03 13.24 5.64
CA THR A 179 15.41 13.63 5.99
C THR A 179 15.56 13.95 7.49
N GLU A 180 14.57 14.65 8.06
CA GLU A 180 14.58 15.05 9.47
C GLU A 180 14.35 13.86 10.42
N MET A 181 13.46 12.92 10.05
CA MET A 181 13.00 11.85 10.94
C MET A 181 13.81 10.57 10.82
N CYS A 182 14.19 10.18 9.60
CA CYS A 182 14.69 8.82 9.37
C CYS A 182 16.21 8.69 9.58
N GLY A 183 16.96 9.78 9.49
CA GLY A 183 18.41 9.73 9.60
C GLY A 183 19.04 8.78 8.58
N LYS A 184 19.64 7.67 9.06
CA LYS A 184 20.26 6.62 8.24
C LYS A 184 19.44 5.32 8.21
N GLU A 185 18.24 5.33 8.74
CA GLU A 185 17.37 4.15 8.70
C GLU A 185 16.61 4.06 7.37
N PRO A 186 16.30 2.86 6.90
CA PRO A 186 15.48 2.69 5.71
C PRO A 186 14.12 3.38 5.87
N ALA A 187 13.62 4.00 4.80
CA ALA A 187 12.30 4.57 4.76
C ALA A 187 11.57 4.17 3.47
N PHE A 188 10.26 4.02 3.60
CA PHE A 188 9.31 3.73 2.52
C PHE A 188 8.26 4.82 2.49
N VAL A 189 7.87 5.25 1.30
CA VAL A 189 6.76 6.20 1.10
C VAL A 189 5.79 5.60 0.12
N THR A 190 4.56 5.43 0.56
CA THR A 190 3.47 4.89 -0.26
C THR A 190 2.35 5.91 -0.38
N GLY A 191 1.53 5.79 -1.41
CA GLY A 191 0.35 6.61 -1.51
C GLY A 191 -0.20 6.75 -2.91
N ASP A 192 -1.38 7.36 -2.97
CA ASP A 192 -1.94 7.97 -4.15
C ASP A 192 -1.42 9.41 -4.25
N PHE A 193 -0.56 9.65 -5.21
CA PHE A 193 0.05 10.96 -5.43
C PHE A 193 -0.78 11.86 -6.34
N ASN A 194 -1.85 11.32 -6.95
CA ASN A 194 -2.67 12.02 -7.94
C ASN A 194 -1.86 12.63 -9.08
N VAL A 195 -0.67 12.13 -9.32
CA VAL A 195 0.23 12.47 -10.43
C VAL A 195 0.96 11.23 -10.91
N ASP A 196 1.17 11.18 -12.21
CA ASP A 196 1.92 10.09 -12.83
C ASP A 196 3.44 10.34 -12.84
N GLN A 197 4.17 9.38 -13.35
CA GLN A 197 5.64 9.36 -13.45
C GLN A 197 6.23 10.49 -14.31
N HIS A 198 5.42 11.24 -15.05
CA HIS A 198 5.86 12.34 -15.92
C HIS A 198 5.68 13.71 -15.27
N ASN A 199 5.00 13.79 -14.14
CA ASN A 199 4.64 15.03 -13.47
C ASN A 199 5.82 15.66 -12.71
N GLU A 200 5.76 16.99 -12.52
CA GLU A 200 6.76 17.76 -11.79
C GLU A 200 6.86 17.30 -10.31
N ALA A 201 5.74 17.05 -9.64
CA ALA A 201 5.73 16.64 -8.23
C ALA A 201 6.44 15.29 -8.03
N TYR A 202 6.22 14.32 -8.94
CA TYR A 202 6.95 13.06 -8.95
C TYR A 202 8.47 13.29 -9.12
N ARG A 203 8.86 14.10 -10.10
CA ARG A 203 10.27 14.45 -10.31
C ARG A 203 10.89 15.19 -9.12
N THR A 204 10.11 16.02 -8.42
CA THR A 204 10.55 16.72 -7.20
C THR A 204 10.98 15.73 -6.12
N ILE A 205 10.24 14.64 -5.93
CA ILE A 205 10.63 13.57 -4.98
C ILE A 205 11.94 12.91 -5.41
N LEU A 206 12.05 12.49 -6.67
CA LEU A 206 13.25 11.80 -7.16
C LEU A 206 14.50 12.69 -7.15
N ASN A 207 14.36 13.97 -7.49
CA ASN A 207 15.45 14.94 -7.54
C ASN A 207 16.07 15.23 -6.16
N THR A 208 15.44 14.80 -5.07
CA THR A 208 16.05 14.86 -3.72
C THR A 208 17.24 13.94 -3.59
N GLY A 209 17.32 12.88 -4.41
CA GLY A 209 18.38 11.86 -4.36
C GLY A 209 18.28 10.91 -3.17
N ILE A 210 17.25 11.04 -2.31
CA ILE A 210 17.05 10.19 -1.12
C ILE A 210 16.01 9.08 -1.35
N LEU A 211 15.10 9.29 -2.29
CA LEU A 211 14.00 8.38 -2.63
C LEU A 211 14.10 7.92 -4.07
N TYR A 212 13.85 6.65 -4.29
CA TYR A 212 13.85 5.98 -5.59
C TYR A 212 12.49 5.32 -5.80
N ASP A 213 11.92 5.45 -6.99
CA ASP A 213 10.67 4.75 -7.34
C ASP A 213 10.94 3.25 -7.41
N SER A 214 10.22 2.48 -6.60
CA SER A 214 10.35 1.02 -6.54
C SER A 214 10.06 0.36 -7.89
N TYR A 215 9.18 0.93 -8.71
CA TYR A 215 8.97 0.47 -10.07
C TYR A 215 10.24 0.58 -10.91
N GLU A 216 10.94 1.73 -10.85
CA GLU A 216 12.11 1.96 -11.69
C GLU A 216 13.30 1.08 -11.28
N VAL A 217 13.49 0.87 -9.96
CA VAL A 217 14.65 0.15 -9.41
C VAL A 217 14.41 -1.35 -9.16
N ALA A 218 13.21 -1.87 -9.44
CA ALA A 218 12.91 -3.28 -9.25
C ALA A 218 13.64 -4.18 -10.24
N ASP A 219 14.21 -5.29 -9.74
CA ASP A 219 14.84 -6.32 -10.56
C ASP A 219 13.83 -6.99 -11.51
N LYS A 220 12.60 -7.21 -11.02
CA LYS A 220 11.51 -7.81 -11.80
C LYS A 220 10.23 -7.00 -11.64
N LYS A 221 9.52 -6.81 -12.75
CA LYS A 221 8.26 -6.06 -12.81
C LYS A 221 7.14 -6.93 -13.37
N TYR A 222 5.99 -6.90 -12.69
CA TYR A 222 4.73 -7.41 -13.19
C TYR A 222 3.70 -6.29 -13.13
N ALA A 223 3.69 -5.44 -14.17
CA ALA A 223 2.85 -4.26 -14.24
C ALA A 223 2.38 -4.11 -15.69
N THR A 224 1.22 -4.68 -15.98
CA THR A 224 0.65 -4.75 -17.34
C THR A 224 -0.16 -3.51 -17.69
N THR A 225 -0.44 -2.63 -16.72
CA THR A 225 -1.18 -1.37 -16.86
C THR A 225 -0.70 -0.39 -15.78
N GLY A 226 -1.17 0.86 -15.82
CA GLY A 226 -1.03 1.80 -14.71
C GLY A 226 -1.94 1.45 -13.54
N THR A 227 -2.11 2.37 -12.59
CA THR A 227 -2.71 2.04 -11.29
C THR A 227 -4.18 2.43 -11.15
N PHE A 228 -4.73 3.28 -12.03
CA PHE A 228 -6.13 3.72 -12.00
C PHE A 228 -6.97 3.01 -13.06
N ASN A 229 -8.14 2.45 -12.67
CA ASN A 229 -9.02 1.68 -13.54
C ASN A 229 -10.46 2.23 -13.62
N SER A 230 -10.83 3.18 -12.75
CA SER A 230 -12.19 3.76 -12.71
C SER A 230 -13.31 2.71 -12.61
N PHE A 231 -13.11 1.63 -11.85
CA PHE A 231 -14.00 0.46 -11.75
C PHE A 231 -14.27 -0.27 -13.07
N ASN A 232 -13.40 -0.12 -14.06
CA ASN A 232 -13.54 -0.76 -15.37
C ASN A 232 -12.23 -1.44 -15.79
N SER A 233 -12.18 -2.75 -15.63
CA SER A 233 -11.01 -3.58 -15.97
C SER A 233 -10.68 -3.64 -17.47
N ASN A 234 -11.53 -3.09 -18.34
CA ASN A 234 -11.26 -3.00 -19.77
C ASN A 234 -10.53 -1.69 -20.16
N LEU A 235 -10.32 -0.78 -19.21
CA LEU A 235 -9.55 0.44 -19.45
C LEU A 235 -8.05 0.17 -19.24
N TYR A 236 -7.26 0.75 -20.11
CA TYR A 236 -5.81 0.71 -20.07
C TYR A 236 -5.24 2.12 -19.92
N THR A 237 -4.23 2.26 -19.09
CA THR A 237 -3.42 3.47 -18.97
C THR A 237 -1.97 3.10 -18.68
N GLU A 238 -1.02 3.91 -19.08
CA GLU A 238 0.38 3.80 -18.67
C GLU A 238 0.67 4.62 -17.40
N SER A 239 -0.27 5.49 -17.00
CA SER A 239 -0.11 6.39 -15.85
C SER A 239 -0.18 5.61 -14.54
N ARG A 240 0.89 5.68 -13.77
CA ARG A 240 0.96 5.20 -12.38
C ARG A 240 0.80 6.41 -11.48
N ILE A 241 -0.33 6.54 -10.81
CA ILE A 241 -0.59 7.63 -9.84
C ILE A 241 -0.42 7.17 -8.40
N ASP A 242 -0.38 5.87 -8.19
CA ASP A 242 0.01 5.24 -6.93
C ASP A 242 1.48 4.85 -7.00
N HIS A 243 2.26 5.21 -5.98
CA HIS A 243 3.70 5.00 -5.96
C HIS A 243 4.17 4.40 -4.65
N ILE A 244 5.26 3.63 -4.74
CA ILE A 244 6.08 3.17 -3.62
C ILE A 244 7.48 3.72 -3.85
N PHE A 245 7.93 4.63 -3.01
CA PHE A 245 9.31 5.10 -3.01
C PHE A 245 10.09 4.44 -1.87
N VAL A 246 11.37 4.19 -2.13
CA VAL A 246 12.28 3.53 -1.18
C VAL A 246 13.57 4.32 -1.06
N THR A 247 14.23 4.25 0.09
CA THR A 247 15.60 4.78 0.26
C THR A 247 16.64 3.78 -0.27
N GLU A 248 17.89 4.23 -0.44
CA GLU A 248 19.01 3.43 -0.96
C GLU A 248 19.36 2.17 -0.14
N HIS A 249 18.83 2.05 1.07
CA HIS A 249 19.18 0.99 2.04
C HIS A 249 18.53 -0.37 1.75
N VAL A 250 17.74 -0.47 0.69
CA VAL A 250 17.03 -1.68 0.30
C VAL A 250 17.30 -2.04 -1.16
N THR A 251 17.05 -3.31 -1.47
CA THR A 251 16.90 -3.82 -2.83
C THR A 251 15.43 -4.11 -3.08
N VAL A 252 14.90 -3.66 -4.20
CA VAL A 252 13.55 -4.00 -4.64
C VAL A 252 13.64 -5.20 -5.58
N ASN A 253 13.32 -6.38 -5.07
CA ASN A 253 13.42 -7.62 -5.84
C ASN A 253 12.31 -7.72 -6.89
N ASN A 254 11.09 -7.37 -6.49
CA ASN A 254 9.91 -7.43 -7.36
C ASN A 254 9.02 -6.20 -7.15
N TYR A 255 8.37 -5.78 -8.22
CA TYR A 255 7.27 -4.81 -8.19
C TYR A 255 6.09 -5.36 -8.99
N ALA A 256 4.86 -5.11 -8.53
CA ALA A 256 3.65 -5.51 -9.26
C ALA A 256 2.54 -4.45 -9.15
N VAL A 257 1.75 -4.34 -10.21
CA VAL A 257 0.39 -3.78 -10.20
C VAL A 257 -0.56 -4.97 -10.23
N LEU A 258 -1.39 -5.12 -9.20
CA LEU A 258 -2.24 -6.29 -9.01
C LEU A 258 -3.62 -6.00 -9.62
N THR A 259 -3.90 -6.60 -10.77
CA THR A 259 -5.11 -6.33 -11.57
C THR A 259 -6.24 -7.32 -11.32
N ASP A 260 -6.14 -8.10 -10.24
CA ASP A 260 -7.14 -9.10 -9.89
C ASP A 260 -8.47 -8.43 -9.52
N GLY A 261 -9.56 -9.12 -9.88
CA GLY A 261 -10.90 -8.67 -9.60
C GLY A 261 -11.78 -9.82 -9.11
N TYR A 262 -13.08 -9.57 -9.03
CA TYR A 262 -14.06 -10.55 -8.59
C TYR A 262 -15.25 -10.60 -9.54
N TRP A 263 -16.05 -11.65 -9.43
CA TRP A 263 -17.17 -11.90 -10.31
C TRP A 263 -18.49 -11.76 -9.56
N THR A 264 -19.44 -11.05 -10.16
CA THR A 264 -20.81 -10.95 -9.67
C THR A 264 -21.79 -11.47 -10.72
N PRO A 265 -22.92 -12.08 -10.31
CA PRO A 265 -23.96 -12.48 -11.28
C PRO A 265 -24.43 -11.29 -12.11
N ASN A 266 -24.54 -11.49 -13.42
CA ASN A 266 -25.09 -10.48 -14.32
C ASN A 266 -26.59 -10.73 -14.52
N GLU A 267 -27.41 -10.08 -13.69
CA GLU A 267 -28.88 -10.23 -13.70
C GLU A 267 -29.53 -9.75 -15.01
N LYS A 268 -28.82 -8.99 -15.84
CA LYS A 268 -29.30 -8.50 -17.14
C LYS A 268 -29.10 -9.50 -18.28
N SER A 269 -28.37 -10.58 -18.04
CA SER A 269 -28.07 -11.58 -19.05
C SER A 269 -28.53 -12.96 -18.62
N ASN A 270 -29.47 -13.55 -19.36
CA ASN A 270 -29.94 -14.93 -19.17
C ASN A 270 -29.15 -15.95 -19.99
N GLN A 271 -28.02 -15.55 -20.58
CA GLN A 271 -27.25 -16.41 -21.46
C GLN A 271 -26.24 -17.23 -20.68
N SER A 272 -26.50 -18.50 -20.46
CA SER A 272 -25.47 -19.49 -20.22
C SER A 272 -24.86 -19.90 -21.58
N ARG A 273 -23.53 -19.88 -21.70
CA ARG A 273 -22.83 -20.24 -22.93
C ARG A 273 -21.83 -21.35 -22.65
N LYS A 274 -21.90 -22.41 -23.44
CA LYS A 274 -20.87 -23.43 -23.51
C LYS A 274 -19.86 -23.04 -24.61
N GLY A 275 -18.58 -23.00 -24.30
CA GLY A 275 -17.55 -22.77 -25.33
C GLY A 275 -17.47 -23.98 -26.28
N ASP A 276 -17.35 -23.73 -27.59
CA ASP A 276 -17.36 -24.76 -28.62
C ASP A 276 -16.24 -25.83 -28.45
N ALA A 277 -15.12 -25.44 -27.83
CA ALA A 277 -13.98 -26.29 -27.51
C ALA A 277 -13.82 -26.64 -26.01
N ALA A 278 -14.85 -26.31 -25.20
CA ALA A 278 -14.78 -26.55 -23.75
C ALA A 278 -15.03 -28.04 -23.41
N PRO A 279 -14.39 -28.58 -22.38
CA PRO A 279 -14.72 -29.90 -21.82
C PRO A 279 -16.21 -29.98 -21.45
N LYS A 280 -16.77 -31.17 -21.45
CA LYS A 280 -18.21 -31.36 -21.20
C LYS A 280 -18.68 -30.89 -19.83
N GLU A 281 -17.77 -30.87 -18.87
CA GLU A 281 -17.99 -30.50 -17.49
C GLU A 281 -18.10 -28.97 -17.30
N ILE A 282 -17.61 -28.17 -18.27
CA ILE A 282 -17.58 -26.70 -18.15
C ILE A 282 -18.88 -26.10 -18.65
N ASN A 283 -19.50 -25.29 -17.76
CA ASN A 283 -20.63 -24.43 -18.09
C ASN A 283 -20.29 -23.01 -17.67
N PHE A 284 -20.50 -22.07 -18.58
CA PHE A 284 -20.35 -20.65 -18.29
C PHE A 284 -21.70 -20.05 -17.88
N SER A 285 -21.69 -19.29 -16.79
CA SER A 285 -22.83 -18.49 -16.34
C SER A 285 -22.60 -17.02 -16.65
N PRO A 286 -23.66 -16.21 -16.82
CA PRO A 286 -23.52 -14.79 -17.08
C PRO A 286 -23.09 -14.07 -15.80
N TYR A 287 -21.82 -13.72 -15.76
CA TYR A 287 -21.20 -12.94 -14.68
C TYR A 287 -20.53 -11.69 -15.23
N GLU A 288 -20.41 -10.68 -14.39
CA GLU A 288 -19.70 -9.45 -14.64
C GLU A 288 -18.43 -9.42 -13.80
N HIS A 289 -17.29 -9.13 -14.44
CA HIS A 289 -16.03 -8.93 -13.74
C HIS A 289 -15.99 -7.52 -13.15
N ARG A 290 -15.62 -7.39 -11.88
CA ARG A 290 -15.56 -6.14 -11.15
C ARG A 290 -14.18 -5.92 -10.51
N CYS A 291 -13.76 -4.67 -10.43
CA CYS A 291 -12.59 -4.27 -9.68
C CYS A 291 -12.96 -4.00 -8.22
N PRO A 292 -12.15 -4.44 -7.23
CA PRO A 292 -12.41 -4.16 -5.81
C PRO A 292 -12.27 -2.68 -5.43
N SER A 293 -11.52 -1.90 -6.22
CA SER A 293 -11.39 -0.46 -6.14
C SER A 293 -11.27 0.13 -7.54
N ASP A 294 -11.44 1.45 -7.67
CA ASP A 294 -11.12 2.19 -8.90
C ASP A 294 -9.61 2.40 -9.11
N HIS A 295 -8.80 1.96 -8.15
CA HIS A 295 -7.35 1.79 -8.25
C HIS A 295 -6.97 0.31 -8.15
N TYR A 296 -5.84 -0.04 -8.77
CA TYR A 296 -5.18 -1.33 -8.54
C TYR A 296 -4.16 -1.20 -7.42
N PRO A 297 -4.10 -2.16 -6.47
CA PRO A 297 -3.03 -2.15 -5.48
C PRO A 297 -1.68 -2.39 -6.13
N ILE A 298 -0.66 -1.76 -5.57
CA ILE A 298 0.73 -1.98 -5.94
C ILE A 298 1.49 -2.67 -4.80
N ALA A 299 2.38 -3.55 -5.18
CA ALA A 299 3.17 -4.36 -4.24
C ALA A 299 4.67 -4.31 -4.59
N ALA A 300 5.51 -4.31 -3.58
CA ALA A 300 6.95 -4.49 -3.74
C ALA A 300 7.51 -5.51 -2.75
N LYS A 301 8.38 -6.40 -3.22
CA LYS A 301 9.18 -7.30 -2.39
C LYS A 301 10.55 -6.69 -2.18
N ILE A 302 10.90 -6.51 -0.93
CA ILE A 302 12.06 -5.72 -0.50
C ILE A 302 13.00 -6.60 0.32
N THR A 303 14.30 -6.47 0.09
CA THR A 303 15.35 -7.01 0.95
C THR A 303 16.22 -5.88 1.50
N PHE A 304 16.41 -5.83 2.81
CA PHE A 304 17.34 -4.86 3.42
C PHE A 304 18.79 -5.17 3.04
N LYS A 305 19.51 -4.20 2.51
CA LYS A 305 20.95 -4.34 2.22
C LYS A 305 21.73 -4.65 3.50
N LYS A 306 22.74 -5.50 3.39
CA LYS A 306 23.68 -5.73 4.47
C LYS A 306 24.53 -4.46 4.64
N LYS A 307 24.75 -4.06 5.90
CA LYS A 307 25.71 -2.97 6.21
C LYS A 307 27.11 -3.42 5.93
#